data_db3d43c2706ecbe50c59bf239aba72a6
#
_entry.id   db3d43c2706ecbe50c59bf239aba72a6
#
_cell.length_a   1.000
_cell.length_b   1.000
_cell.length_c   1.000
_cell.angle_alpha   90.00
_cell.angle_beta   90.00
_cell.angle_gamma   90.00
#
_symmetry.space_group_name_H-M   'P 1'
#
loop_
_entity.id
_entity.type
_entity.pdbx_description
1 polymer ?
#
loop_
_entity_poly.entity_id
_entity_poly.type
_entity_poly.pdbx_seq_one_letter_code
_entity_poly.pdbx_strand_id
1 'polypeptide(L)'
;LPICIVFQFPESQLFEDSVEKEIEFGPKNFNMNLKNVKDKAFQLLLELGFSRNVMSSSPFQMSGGQMRKIAIVSILAMDPQVIILDEPTAGLDPNSKHQVMSLIKKIQIEENKTIILVSHDMDDVARYSDEVVVMNKGTIVEKSNPRNLFNQKTQLLKWHIELPKVVKLQKDIEKKYNMLFPKLATNEEEFVKLYKEWHHEE
;
A
#
# COMPACT_ATOMS: atom_id res chain seq x y z
N LEU A 1 -19.26 -3.65 6.09
CA LEU A 1 -19.44 -3.58 4.63
C LEU A 1 -18.63 -4.67 3.95
N PRO A 2 -19.17 -5.32 2.88
CA PRO A 2 -18.42 -6.38 2.20
C PRO A 2 -17.21 -5.86 1.42
N ILE A 3 -17.37 -4.76 0.65
CA ILE A 3 -16.32 -4.23 -0.26
C ILE A 3 -16.32 -2.71 -0.23
N CYS A 4 -15.12 -2.11 -0.18
CA CYS A 4 -14.93 -0.67 -0.40
C CYS A 4 -13.81 -0.42 -1.41
N ILE A 5 -13.86 0.72 -2.10
CA ILE A 5 -12.89 1.14 -3.10
C ILE A 5 -12.33 2.50 -2.72
N VAL A 6 -11.02 2.63 -2.71
CA VAL A 6 -10.28 3.89 -2.67
C VAL A 6 -9.82 4.18 -4.09
N PHE A 7 -10.39 5.19 -4.73
CA PHE A 7 -10.04 5.59 -6.09
C PHE A 7 -8.71 6.36 -6.13
N GLN A 8 -8.14 6.48 -7.31
CA GLN A 8 -6.99 7.35 -7.56
C GLN A 8 -7.33 8.79 -7.17
N PHE A 9 -6.41 9.48 -6.47
CA PHE A 9 -6.61 10.82 -5.89
C PHE A 9 -7.84 10.92 -4.96
N PRO A 10 -7.91 10.10 -3.91
CA PRO A 10 -9.10 10.04 -3.05
C PRO A 10 -9.36 11.35 -2.29
N GLU A 11 -8.34 12.21 -2.12
CA GLU A 11 -8.47 13.54 -1.54
C GLU A 11 -9.39 14.46 -2.33
N SER A 12 -9.58 14.24 -3.61
CA SER A 12 -10.51 15.01 -4.45
C SER A 12 -11.98 14.72 -4.15
N GLN A 13 -12.25 13.67 -3.39
CA GLN A 13 -13.59 13.27 -2.96
C GLN A 13 -14.01 13.87 -1.62
N LEU A 14 -13.08 14.54 -0.92
CA LEU A 14 -13.39 15.24 0.33
C LEU A 14 -14.22 16.50 0.05
N PHE A 15 -15.31 16.68 0.81
CA PHE A 15 -16.21 17.81 0.62
C PHE A 15 -16.78 18.39 1.92
N GLU A 16 -16.61 17.72 3.05
CA GLU A 16 -17.09 18.16 4.34
C GLU A 16 -16.16 19.19 4.98
N ASP A 17 -16.71 20.07 5.82
CA ASP A 17 -15.97 21.17 6.46
C ASP A 17 -15.07 20.72 7.63
N SER A 18 -15.26 19.50 8.13
CA SER A 18 -14.40 18.89 9.16
C SER A 18 -14.14 17.42 8.90
N VAL A 19 -12.97 16.95 9.39
CA VAL A 19 -12.57 15.53 9.30
C VAL A 19 -13.61 14.62 9.96
N GLU A 20 -14.18 15.01 11.09
CA GLU A 20 -15.21 14.23 11.75
C GLU A 20 -16.44 14.02 10.87
N LYS A 21 -16.96 15.08 10.24
CA LYS A 21 -18.11 14.97 9.34
C LYS A 21 -17.80 14.14 8.09
N GLU A 22 -16.60 14.30 7.53
CA GLU A 22 -16.14 13.50 6.40
C GLU A 22 -16.14 12.00 6.73
N ILE A 23 -15.62 11.62 7.91
CA ILE A 23 -15.62 10.24 8.38
C ILE A 23 -17.03 9.72 8.65
N GLU A 24 -17.96 10.57 9.10
CA GLU A 24 -19.34 10.19 9.39
C GLU A 24 -20.20 10.03 8.13
N PHE A 25 -19.84 10.66 7.02
CA PHE A 25 -20.70 10.73 5.82
C PHE A 25 -21.04 9.34 5.26
N GLY A 26 -20.05 8.52 4.96
CA GLY A 26 -20.26 7.15 4.48
C GLY A 26 -21.08 6.29 5.47
N PRO A 27 -20.63 6.17 6.72
CA PRO A 27 -21.31 5.39 7.75
C PRO A 27 -22.77 5.76 7.99
N LYS A 28 -23.13 7.05 7.92
CA LYS A 28 -24.53 7.51 8.03
C LYS A 28 -25.41 6.90 6.94
N ASN A 29 -24.93 6.83 5.71
CA ASN A 29 -25.68 6.27 4.58
C ASN A 29 -25.89 4.75 4.70
N PHE A 30 -25.07 4.07 5.50
CA PHE A 30 -25.17 2.62 5.74
C PHE A 30 -25.74 2.27 7.12
N ASN A 31 -26.28 3.24 7.87
CA ASN A 31 -26.81 3.07 9.22
C ASN A 31 -25.82 2.38 10.18
N MET A 32 -24.51 2.70 10.06
CA MET A 32 -23.47 2.15 10.92
C MET A 32 -23.43 2.85 12.28
N ASN A 33 -22.82 2.21 13.26
CA ASN A 33 -22.55 2.83 14.56
C ASN A 33 -21.45 3.88 14.43
N LEU A 34 -21.84 5.16 14.37
CA LEU A 34 -20.94 6.30 14.16
C LEU A 34 -19.85 6.39 15.24
N LYS A 35 -20.16 6.03 16.50
CA LYS A 35 -19.17 6.07 17.57
C LYS A 35 -18.02 5.11 17.28
N ASN A 36 -18.32 3.85 16.95
CA ASN A 36 -17.30 2.85 16.66
C ASN A 36 -16.44 3.25 15.46
N VAL A 37 -17.06 3.79 14.40
CA VAL A 37 -16.35 4.24 13.21
C VAL A 37 -15.43 5.42 13.53
N LYS A 38 -15.91 6.42 14.28
CA LYS A 38 -15.09 7.56 14.70
C LYS A 38 -13.92 7.14 15.58
N ASP A 39 -14.16 6.25 16.54
CA ASP A 39 -13.11 5.74 17.42
C ASP A 39 -12.03 5.02 16.61
N LYS A 40 -12.41 4.15 15.66
CA LYS A 40 -11.47 3.48 14.74
C LYS A 40 -10.73 4.48 13.87
N ALA A 41 -11.43 5.41 13.22
CA ALA A 41 -10.82 6.43 12.39
C ALA A 41 -9.80 7.27 13.15
N PHE A 42 -10.15 7.68 14.37
CA PHE A 42 -9.26 8.46 15.23
C PHE A 42 -7.95 7.71 15.54
N GLN A 43 -8.04 6.42 15.87
CA GLN A 43 -6.85 5.60 16.11
C GLN A 43 -5.97 5.49 14.86
N LEU A 44 -6.57 5.22 13.69
CA LEU A 44 -5.85 5.14 12.42
C LEU A 44 -5.17 6.48 12.06
N LEU A 45 -5.83 7.62 12.31
CA LEU A 45 -5.26 8.95 12.09
C LEU A 45 -4.08 9.21 13.01
N LEU A 46 -4.16 8.83 14.29
CA LEU A 46 -3.03 8.93 15.22
C LEU A 46 -1.83 8.09 14.76
N GLU A 47 -2.05 6.87 14.27
CA GLU A 47 -0.99 6.02 13.71
C GLU A 47 -0.34 6.65 12.47
N LEU A 48 -1.10 7.40 11.66
CA LEU A 48 -0.59 8.16 10.52
C LEU A 48 0.07 9.50 10.88
N GLY A 49 0.22 9.79 12.18
CA GLY A 49 0.94 10.95 12.69
C GLY A 49 0.11 12.22 12.84
N PHE A 50 -1.23 12.13 12.80
CA PHE A 50 -2.07 13.30 13.08
C PHE A 50 -2.14 13.64 14.55
N SER A 51 -2.42 14.90 14.86
CA SER A 51 -2.63 15.38 16.22
C SER A 51 -4.01 15.01 16.77
N ARG A 52 -4.17 15.06 18.08
CA ARG A 52 -5.42 14.70 18.76
C ARG A 52 -6.63 15.56 18.37
N ASN A 53 -6.42 16.77 17.89
CA ASN A 53 -7.47 17.69 17.46
C ASN A 53 -7.85 17.55 15.97
N VAL A 54 -7.31 16.57 15.25
CA VAL A 54 -7.53 16.38 13.80
C VAL A 54 -9.01 16.30 13.44
N MET A 55 -9.84 15.67 14.27
CA MET A 55 -11.26 15.47 14.01
C MET A 55 -12.04 16.77 13.81
N SER A 56 -11.68 17.83 14.56
CA SER A 56 -12.33 19.15 14.47
C SER A 56 -11.71 20.07 13.39
N SER A 57 -10.64 19.63 12.75
CA SER A 57 -9.94 20.42 11.75
C SER A 57 -10.62 20.30 10.38
N SER A 58 -10.49 21.34 9.55
CA SER A 58 -10.94 21.28 8.15
C SER A 58 -9.92 20.51 7.28
N PRO A 59 -10.36 19.54 6.47
CA PRO A 59 -9.48 18.87 5.53
C PRO A 59 -8.83 19.86 4.54
N PHE A 60 -9.54 20.90 4.14
CA PHE A 60 -9.08 21.90 3.15
C PHE A 60 -7.96 22.81 3.65
N GLN A 61 -7.65 22.80 4.94
CA GLN A 61 -6.51 23.52 5.52
C GLN A 61 -5.24 22.64 5.64
N MET A 62 -5.29 21.42 5.11
CA MET A 62 -4.23 20.43 5.20
C MET A 62 -3.46 20.28 3.89
N SER A 63 -2.26 19.69 3.95
CA SER A 63 -1.53 19.32 2.75
C SER A 63 -2.25 18.21 1.96
N GLY A 64 -1.99 18.12 0.64
CA GLY A 64 -2.58 17.06 -0.20
C GLY A 64 -2.32 15.66 0.33
N GLY A 65 -1.11 15.40 0.86
CA GLY A 65 -0.79 14.12 1.49
C GLY A 65 -1.59 13.85 2.77
N GLN A 66 -1.87 14.88 3.57
CA GLN A 66 -2.73 14.75 4.75
C GLN A 66 -4.18 14.51 4.35
N MET A 67 -4.71 15.25 3.37
CA MET A 67 -6.05 15.02 2.82
C MET A 67 -6.20 13.60 2.31
N ARG A 68 -5.22 13.08 1.57
CA ARG A 68 -5.22 11.69 1.08
C ARG A 68 -5.27 10.67 2.21
N LYS A 69 -4.48 10.84 3.26
CA LYS A 69 -4.52 9.98 4.45
C LYS A 69 -5.92 9.97 5.10
N ILE A 70 -6.56 11.13 5.20
CA ILE A 70 -7.93 11.24 5.74
C ILE A 70 -8.91 10.47 4.85
N ALA A 71 -8.88 10.67 3.54
CA ALA A 71 -9.77 9.97 2.61
C ALA A 71 -9.59 8.44 2.64
N ILE A 72 -8.35 7.96 2.78
CA ILE A 72 -8.09 6.52 2.97
C ILE A 72 -8.66 6.03 4.31
N VAL A 73 -8.42 6.77 5.40
CA VAL A 73 -8.91 6.40 6.73
C VAL A 73 -10.44 6.40 6.80
N SER A 74 -11.14 7.32 6.13
CA SER A 74 -12.61 7.34 6.10
C SER A 74 -13.19 6.02 5.56
N ILE A 75 -12.52 5.41 4.59
CA ILE A 75 -12.90 4.11 4.03
C ILE A 75 -12.49 2.95 4.96
N LEU A 76 -11.24 2.97 5.48
CA LEU A 76 -10.74 1.90 6.37
C LEU A 76 -11.54 1.80 7.67
N ALA A 77 -11.99 2.94 8.21
CA ALA A 77 -12.77 3.00 9.45
C ALA A 77 -14.16 2.35 9.32
N MET A 78 -14.69 2.23 8.10
CA MET A 78 -15.95 1.53 7.84
C MET A 78 -15.83 0.00 7.95
N ASP A 79 -14.65 -0.51 8.21
CA ASP A 79 -14.34 -1.93 8.45
C ASP A 79 -14.79 -2.89 7.35
N PRO A 80 -14.46 -2.63 6.07
CA PRO A 80 -14.80 -3.52 4.98
C PRO A 80 -14.00 -4.84 5.04
N GLN A 81 -14.55 -5.93 4.49
CA GLN A 81 -13.84 -7.21 4.37
C GLN A 81 -12.86 -7.22 3.19
N VAL A 82 -13.23 -6.53 2.11
CA VAL A 82 -12.39 -6.39 0.91
C VAL A 82 -12.16 -4.91 0.65
N ILE A 83 -10.90 -4.54 0.46
CA ILE A 83 -10.48 -3.16 0.19
C ILE A 83 -9.76 -3.14 -1.15
N ILE A 84 -10.29 -2.38 -2.10
CA ILE A 84 -9.64 -2.14 -3.39
C ILE A 84 -8.98 -0.77 -3.33
N LEU A 85 -7.69 -0.70 -3.64
CA LEU A 85 -6.88 0.51 -3.58
C LEU A 85 -6.31 0.77 -4.98
N ASP A 86 -6.75 1.84 -5.62
CA ASP A 86 -6.26 2.25 -6.93
C ASP A 86 -5.24 3.37 -6.77
N GLU A 87 -3.94 3.04 -6.93
CA GLU A 87 -2.81 3.96 -6.79
C GLU A 87 -2.87 4.81 -5.49
N PRO A 88 -3.06 4.21 -4.30
CA PRO A 88 -3.39 4.95 -3.08
C PRO A 88 -2.27 5.90 -2.62
N THR A 89 -1.04 5.66 -3.07
CA THR A 89 0.15 6.40 -2.64
C THR A 89 0.77 7.27 -3.73
N ALA A 90 0.13 7.38 -4.90
CA ALA A 90 0.63 8.21 -6.00
C ALA A 90 0.78 9.68 -5.55
N GLY A 91 1.97 10.27 -5.75
CA GLY A 91 2.27 11.66 -5.38
C GLY A 91 2.51 11.91 -3.89
N LEU A 92 2.51 10.90 -3.03
CA LEU A 92 2.98 11.03 -1.65
C LEU A 92 4.50 11.05 -1.59
N ASP A 93 5.03 11.77 -0.59
CA ASP A 93 6.43 11.66 -0.21
C ASP A 93 6.74 10.25 0.31
N PRO A 94 8.03 9.81 0.26
CA PRO A 94 8.39 8.43 0.63
C PRO A 94 7.98 8.02 2.05
N ASN A 95 8.04 8.94 3.01
CA ASN A 95 7.67 8.64 4.40
C ASN A 95 6.15 8.46 4.54
N SER A 96 5.36 9.37 3.98
CA SER A 96 3.89 9.26 3.97
C SER A 96 3.41 8.02 3.24
N LYS A 97 4.05 7.68 2.10
CA LYS A 97 3.81 6.44 1.36
C LYS A 97 4.04 5.21 2.23
N HIS A 98 5.20 5.14 2.89
CA HIS A 98 5.54 4.02 3.78
C HIS A 98 4.55 3.89 4.94
N GLN A 99 4.15 5.00 5.57
CA GLN A 99 3.17 5.00 6.66
C GLN A 99 1.81 4.42 6.20
N VAL A 100 1.29 4.89 5.05
CA VAL A 100 0.01 4.41 4.52
C VAL A 100 0.07 2.93 4.17
N MET A 101 1.10 2.49 3.45
CA MET A 101 1.23 1.08 3.04
C MET A 101 1.45 0.15 4.23
N SER A 102 2.23 0.57 5.23
CA SER A 102 2.42 -0.20 6.46
C SER A 102 1.14 -0.33 7.27
N LEU A 103 0.33 0.74 7.35
CA LEU A 103 -0.98 0.69 7.99
C LEU A 103 -1.93 -0.29 7.27
N ILE A 104 -1.98 -0.24 5.93
CA ILE A 104 -2.80 -1.15 5.13
C ILE A 104 -2.36 -2.61 5.34
N LYS A 105 -1.05 -2.88 5.33
CA LYS A 105 -0.53 -4.24 5.58
C LYS A 105 -0.83 -4.72 7.00
N LYS A 106 -0.71 -3.85 8.00
CA LYS A 106 -1.10 -4.14 9.37
C LYS A 106 -2.57 -4.56 9.46
N ILE A 107 -3.49 -3.77 8.89
CA ILE A 107 -4.93 -4.07 8.85
C ILE A 107 -5.20 -5.39 8.13
N GLN A 108 -4.52 -5.65 7.00
CA GLN A 108 -4.65 -6.93 6.30
C GLN A 108 -4.35 -8.12 7.21
N ILE A 109 -3.24 -8.05 7.95
CA ILE A 109 -2.76 -9.17 8.77
C ILE A 109 -3.59 -9.29 10.06
N GLU A 110 -3.75 -8.20 10.82
CA GLU A 110 -4.36 -8.22 12.14
C GLU A 110 -5.88 -8.42 12.08
N GLU A 111 -6.54 -7.86 11.06
CA GLU A 111 -7.98 -7.94 10.89
C GLU A 111 -8.42 -8.97 9.83
N ASN A 112 -7.48 -9.73 9.26
CA ASN A 112 -7.72 -10.76 8.23
C ASN A 112 -8.54 -10.23 7.05
N LYS A 113 -8.15 -9.06 6.50
CA LYS A 113 -8.81 -8.41 5.38
C LYS A 113 -8.20 -8.85 4.05
N THR A 114 -9.00 -8.81 2.99
CA THR A 114 -8.52 -8.95 1.62
C THR A 114 -8.22 -7.57 1.05
N ILE A 115 -6.98 -7.36 0.61
CA ILE A 115 -6.54 -6.12 -0.03
C ILE A 115 -6.26 -6.40 -1.52
N ILE A 116 -6.86 -5.60 -2.40
CA ILE A 116 -6.54 -5.58 -3.82
C ILE A 116 -5.86 -4.25 -4.11
N LEU A 117 -4.56 -4.29 -4.38
CA LEU A 117 -3.75 -3.11 -4.70
C LEU A 117 -3.52 -3.04 -6.20
N VAL A 118 -4.00 -1.98 -6.84
CA VAL A 118 -3.61 -1.61 -8.20
C VAL A 118 -2.46 -0.62 -8.09
N SER A 119 -1.30 -0.95 -8.67
CA SER A 119 -0.13 -0.11 -8.64
C SER A 119 0.80 -0.36 -9.82
N HIS A 120 1.49 0.69 -10.26
CA HIS A 120 2.61 0.61 -11.19
C HIS A 120 3.97 0.73 -10.47
N ASP A 121 3.97 0.89 -9.14
CA ASP A 121 5.19 0.90 -8.33
C ASP A 121 5.62 -0.52 -7.97
N MET A 122 6.64 -1.01 -8.61
CA MET A 122 7.10 -2.38 -8.43
C MET A 122 7.81 -2.61 -7.08
N ASP A 123 8.29 -1.56 -6.43
CA ASP A 123 8.81 -1.66 -5.06
C ASP A 123 7.68 -1.98 -4.08
N ASP A 124 6.50 -1.34 -4.24
CA ASP A 124 5.31 -1.65 -3.43
C ASP A 124 4.79 -3.06 -3.73
N VAL A 125 4.69 -3.42 -5.00
CA VAL A 125 4.26 -4.77 -5.40
C VAL A 125 5.16 -5.84 -4.80
N ALA A 126 6.49 -5.66 -4.85
CA ALA A 126 7.43 -6.61 -4.29
C ALA A 126 7.31 -6.74 -2.76
N ARG A 127 7.15 -5.60 -2.07
CA ARG A 127 7.17 -5.53 -0.59
C ARG A 127 5.87 -5.98 0.05
N TYR A 128 4.72 -5.61 -0.52
CA TYR A 128 3.42 -5.72 0.16
C TYR A 128 2.51 -6.81 -0.37
N SER A 129 2.72 -7.30 -1.62
CA SER A 129 1.82 -8.29 -2.22
C SER A 129 2.18 -9.72 -1.83
N ASP A 130 1.16 -10.53 -1.60
CA ASP A 130 1.29 -11.98 -1.43
C ASP A 130 1.15 -12.68 -2.80
N GLU A 131 0.27 -12.16 -3.66
CA GLU A 131 0.02 -12.62 -5.03
C GLU A 131 -0.03 -11.42 -5.98
N VAL A 132 0.44 -11.59 -7.21
CA VAL A 132 0.45 -10.57 -8.26
C VAL A 132 -0.28 -11.11 -9.48
N VAL A 133 -1.18 -10.28 -10.01
CA VAL A 133 -1.88 -10.52 -11.28
C VAL A 133 -1.42 -9.45 -12.27
N VAL A 134 -0.77 -9.86 -13.35
CA VAL A 134 -0.37 -8.95 -14.42
C VAL A 134 -1.45 -8.90 -15.47
N MET A 135 -1.93 -7.69 -15.77
CA MET A 135 -2.89 -7.42 -16.83
C MET A 135 -2.21 -6.74 -18.02
N ASN A 136 -2.49 -7.23 -19.22
CA ASN A 136 -2.03 -6.62 -20.46
C ASN A 136 -3.15 -6.65 -21.50
N LYS A 137 -3.45 -5.51 -22.10
CA LYS A 137 -4.50 -5.35 -23.12
C LYS A 137 -5.86 -5.95 -22.70
N GLY A 138 -6.25 -5.75 -21.43
CA GLY A 138 -7.53 -6.21 -20.89
C GLY A 138 -7.60 -7.71 -20.53
N THR A 139 -6.48 -8.42 -20.61
CA THR A 139 -6.40 -9.86 -20.27
C THR A 139 -5.37 -10.10 -19.16
N ILE A 140 -5.61 -11.12 -18.35
CA ILE A 140 -4.63 -11.61 -17.39
C ILE A 140 -3.57 -12.42 -18.13
N VAL A 141 -2.32 -12.01 -18.05
CA VAL A 141 -1.18 -12.65 -18.74
C VAL A 141 -0.27 -13.42 -17.80
N GLU A 142 -0.34 -13.15 -16.50
CA GLU A 142 0.42 -13.84 -15.47
C GLU A 142 -0.31 -13.77 -14.14
N LYS A 143 -0.15 -14.83 -13.33
CA LYS A 143 -0.59 -14.90 -11.94
C LYS A 143 0.45 -15.66 -11.14
N SER A 144 1.15 -14.97 -10.24
CA SER A 144 2.24 -15.56 -9.46
C SER A 144 2.53 -14.76 -8.19
N ASN A 145 3.44 -15.24 -7.36
CA ASN A 145 3.97 -14.42 -6.27
C ASN A 145 5.05 -13.45 -6.77
N PRO A 146 5.38 -12.37 -6.01
CA PRO A 146 6.36 -11.38 -6.43
C PRO A 146 7.73 -11.96 -6.80
N ARG A 147 8.25 -12.93 -6.03
CA ARG A 147 9.58 -13.53 -6.30
C ARG A 147 9.61 -14.22 -7.66
N ASN A 148 8.59 -15.01 -7.96
CA ASN A 148 8.48 -15.73 -9.23
C ASN A 148 8.31 -14.75 -10.39
N LEU A 149 7.48 -13.71 -10.22
CA LEU A 149 7.28 -12.69 -11.23
C LEU A 149 8.60 -11.99 -11.58
N PHE A 150 9.31 -11.45 -10.58
CA PHE A 150 10.53 -10.67 -10.81
C PHE A 150 11.76 -11.50 -11.20
N ASN A 151 11.65 -12.82 -11.16
CA ASN A 151 12.65 -13.72 -11.75
C ASN A 151 12.50 -13.90 -13.26
N GLN A 152 11.36 -13.54 -13.87
CA GLN A 152 11.02 -13.75 -15.28
C GLN A 152 11.48 -12.59 -16.18
N LYS A 153 12.78 -12.29 -16.23
CA LYS A 153 13.31 -11.10 -16.93
C LYS A 153 12.75 -10.89 -18.34
N THR A 154 12.67 -11.96 -19.15
CA THR A 154 12.20 -11.86 -20.56
C THR A 154 10.72 -11.49 -20.64
N GLN A 155 9.90 -12.00 -19.71
CA GLN A 155 8.46 -11.70 -19.69
C GLN A 155 8.21 -10.28 -19.20
N LEU A 156 8.92 -9.83 -18.16
CA LEU A 156 8.83 -8.47 -17.64
C LEU A 156 9.07 -7.42 -18.74
N LEU A 157 10.09 -7.64 -19.59
CA LEU A 157 10.39 -6.76 -20.73
C LEU A 157 9.21 -6.71 -21.73
N LYS A 158 8.56 -7.84 -22.02
CA LYS A 158 7.40 -7.90 -22.91
C LYS A 158 6.17 -7.16 -22.35
N TRP A 159 6.05 -7.12 -21.03
CA TRP A 159 4.92 -6.46 -20.34
C TRP A 159 5.26 -5.02 -19.93
N HIS A 160 6.47 -4.53 -20.25
CA HIS A 160 6.97 -3.21 -19.83
C HIS A 160 6.95 -3.02 -18.30
N ILE A 161 7.23 -4.09 -17.56
CA ILE A 161 7.34 -4.08 -16.10
C ILE A 161 8.81 -3.92 -15.73
N GLU A 162 9.10 -2.92 -14.90
CA GLU A 162 10.43 -2.70 -14.35
C GLU A 162 10.71 -3.63 -13.16
N LEU A 163 11.98 -3.87 -12.89
CA LEU A 163 12.39 -4.58 -11.68
C LEU A 163 12.31 -3.64 -10.47
N PRO A 164 11.86 -4.13 -9.31
CA PRO A 164 12.03 -3.43 -8.04
C PRO A 164 13.49 -3.05 -7.81
N LYS A 165 13.74 -1.93 -7.14
CA LYS A 165 15.12 -1.42 -6.88
C LYS A 165 15.99 -2.43 -6.16
N VAL A 166 15.42 -3.09 -5.15
CA VAL A 166 16.13 -4.12 -4.37
C VAL A 166 16.49 -5.32 -5.23
N VAL A 167 15.58 -5.75 -6.12
CA VAL A 167 15.84 -6.86 -7.05
C VAL A 167 16.93 -6.50 -8.07
N LYS A 168 16.88 -5.26 -8.58
CA LYS A 168 17.91 -4.75 -9.49
C LYS A 168 19.27 -4.72 -8.82
N LEU A 169 19.36 -4.18 -7.60
CA LEU A 169 20.59 -4.16 -6.82
C LEU A 169 21.13 -5.58 -6.56
N GLN A 170 20.29 -6.51 -6.15
CA GLN A 170 20.67 -7.91 -5.94
C GLN A 170 21.28 -8.51 -7.22
N LYS A 171 20.62 -8.36 -8.36
CA LYS A 171 21.10 -8.90 -9.65
C LYS A 171 22.40 -8.26 -10.11
N ASP A 172 22.60 -6.98 -9.84
CA ASP A 172 23.85 -6.28 -10.16
C ASP A 172 25.02 -6.82 -9.30
N ILE A 173 24.79 -7.11 -8.02
CA ILE A 173 25.77 -7.73 -7.12
C ILE A 173 26.08 -9.17 -7.55
N GLU A 174 25.05 -9.98 -7.82
CA GLU A 174 25.20 -11.35 -8.34
C GLU A 174 26.10 -11.38 -9.58
N LYS A 175 25.85 -10.46 -10.51
CA LYS A 175 26.65 -10.33 -11.74
C LYS A 175 28.08 -9.90 -11.45
N LYS A 176 28.28 -8.92 -10.54
CA LYS A 176 29.61 -8.37 -10.22
C LYS A 176 30.52 -9.39 -9.56
N TYR A 177 29.98 -10.19 -8.66
CA TYR A 177 30.74 -11.17 -7.88
C TYR A 177 30.65 -12.60 -8.45
N ASN A 178 29.94 -12.80 -9.58
CA ASN A 178 29.69 -14.08 -10.23
C ASN A 178 29.12 -15.13 -9.27
N MET A 179 28.11 -14.75 -8.49
CA MET A 179 27.47 -15.57 -7.47
C MET A 179 25.96 -15.43 -7.53
N LEU A 180 25.25 -16.30 -6.83
CA LEU A 180 23.79 -16.23 -6.71
C LEU A 180 23.39 -16.24 -5.23
N PHE A 181 22.46 -15.36 -4.86
CA PHE A 181 21.82 -15.46 -3.56
C PHE A 181 20.82 -16.63 -3.54
N PRO A 182 20.55 -17.22 -2.37
CA PRO A 182 19.67 -18.40 -2.25
C PRO A 182 18.22 -18.11 -2.64
N LYS A 183 17.81 -16.86 -2.57
CA LYS A 183 16.47 -16.39 -3.00
C LYS A 183 16.49 -14.92 -3.41
N LEU A 184 15.45 -14.51 -4.16
CA LEU A 184 15.23 -13.11 -4.52
C LEU A 184 14.70 -12.34 -3.32
N ALA A 185 15.32 -11.21 -2.95
CA ALA A 185 14.80 -10.29 -1.95
C ALA A 185 13.62 -9.48 -2.49
N THR A 186 12.60 -9.28 -1.69
CA THR A 186 11.42 -8.47 -2.06
C THR A 186 11.37 -7.11 -1.36
N ASN A 187 12.26 -6.88 -0.40
CA ASN A 187 12.45 -5.61 0.30
C ASN A 187 13.90 -5.47 0.79
N GLU A 188 14.26 -4.27 1.22
CA GLU A 188 15.62 -3.93 1.62
C GLU A 188 16.08 -4.69 2.86
N GLU A 189 15.20 -4.89 3.84
CA GLU A 189 15.51 -5.59 5.08
C GLU A 189 15.90 -7.04 4.81
N GLU A 190 15.13 -7.70 3.92
CA GLU A 190 15.44 -9.06 3.49
C GLU A 190 16.75 -9.13 2.71
N PHE A 191 16.98 -8.16 1.83
CA PHE A 191 18.25 -8.08 1.07
C PHE A 191 19.45 -7.93 2.00
N VAL A 192 19.38 -7.02 2.97
CA VAL A 192 20.46 -6.82 3.95
C VAL A 192 20.74 -8.10 4.74
N LYS A 193 19.69 -8.85 5.13
CA LYS A 193 19.86 -10.14 5.81
C LYS A 193 20.59 -11.15 4.91
N LEU A 194 20.13 -11.34 3.68
CA LEU A 194 20.76 -12.25 2.72
C LEU A 194 22.21 -11.88 2.43
N TYR A 195 22.51 -10.58 2.31
CA TYR A 195 23.86 -10.08 2.06
C TYR A 195 24.80 -10.35 3.23
N LYS A 196 24.34 -10.17 4.48
CA LYS A 196 25.12 -10.48 5.68
C LYS A 196 25.39 -11.98 5.82
N GLU A 197 24.38 -12.81 5.61
CA GLU A 197 24.53 -14.27 5.62
C GLU A 197 25.60 -14.72 4.63
N TRP A 198 25.51 -14.22 3.40
CA TRP A 198 26.50 -14.52 2.37
C TRP A 198 27.92 -14.05 2.71
N HIS A 199 28.09 -12.83 3.27
CA HIS A 199 29.42 -12.27 3.58
C HIS A 199 30.07 -12.90 4.82
N HIS A 200 29.33 -13.63 5.64
CA HIS A 200 29.86 -14.37 6.78
C HIS A 200 30.26 -15.81 6.42
N GLU A 201 29.93 -16.30 5.24
CA GLU A 201 30.35 -17.60 4.72
C GLU A 201 31.68 -17.52 3.92
N GLU A 202 32.24 -16.32 3.69
CA GLU A 202 33.59 -16.06 3.20
C GLU A 202 34.56 -15.77 4.36
#